data_cfaf866786fc50a7e4a6322cade5a3a5
#
_entry.id   cfaf866786fc50a7e4a6322cade5a3a5
#
_cell.length_a   1.000
_cell.length_b   1.000
_cell.length_c   1.000
_cell.angle_alpha   90.00
_cell.angle_beta   90.00
_cell.angle_gamma   90.00
#
_symmetry.space_group_name_H-M   'P 1'
#
loop_
_entity.id
_entity.type
_entity.pdbx_description
1 polymer ?
#
loop_
_entity_poly.entity_id
_entity_poly.type
_entity_poly.pdbx_seq_one_letter_code
_entity_poly.pdbx_strand_id
1 'polypeptide(L)'
;MKLLKPGLLFAPILLAASFNIYAHGAVTPQSIDTSELPQLGEEWIDENPYRNETGETLKNIIETGASAYNQNCARCHGLEGISGGIAPDLRFLTPDFDGDEWFGYRVQNGAVRNGAVYMPKMTEHLSQEALWSIKTWLESISEDI
;
A
#
# COMPACT_ATOMS: atom_id res chain seq x y z
N MET A 1 17.70 66.59 -43.16
CA MET A 1 17.83 66.12 -41.75
C MET A 1 16.59 65.33 -41.40
N LYS A 2 16.64 63.98 -41.49
CA LYS A 2 15.49 63.11 -41.24
C LYS A 2 15.61 62.57 -39.81
N LEU A 3 14.68 62.95 -38.94
CA LEU A 3 14.58 62.43 -37.56
C LEU A 3 14.06 60.95 -37.57
N LEU A 4 14.89 60.03 -37.07
CA LEU A 4 14.46 58.67 -36.76
C LEU A 4 13.62 58.67 -35.47
N LYS A 5 12.40 58.12 -35.57
CA LYS A 5 11.57 57.84 -34.40
C LYS A 5 12.07 56.56 -33.71
N PRO A 6 12.23 56.51 -32.37
CA PRO A 6 12.55 55.28 -31.67
C PRO A 6 11.32 54.39 -31.62
N GLY A 7 11.42 53.19 -32.21
CA GLY A 7 10.43 52.13 -32.08
C GLY A 7 10.48 51.51 -30.69
N LEU A 8 9.36 51.54 -30.00
CA LEU A 8 9.17 50.92 -28.70
C LEU A 8 9.04 49.38 -28.89
N LEU A 9 10.10 48.64 -28.53
CA LEU A 9 10.09 47.18 -28.53
C LEU A 9 9.31 46.70 -27.31
N PHE A 10 8.08 46.24 -27.49
CA PHE A 10 7.35 45.45 -26.47
C PHE A 10 7.89 44.03 -26.45
N ALA A 11 8.66 43.67 -25.41
CA ALA A 11 9.02 42.29 -25.12
C ALA A 11 7.83 41.61 -24.40
N PRO A 12 7.32 40.47 -24.88
CA PRO A 12 6.29 39.74 -24.15
C PRO A 12 6.93 39.09 -22.91
N ILE A 13 6.44 39.50 -21.73
CA ILE A 13 6.74 38.82 -20.47
C ILE A 13 5.98 37.48 -20.48
N LEU A 14 6.68 36.38 -20.74
CA LEU A 14 6.18 35.02 -20.51
C LEU A 14 6.03 34.81 -19.01
N LEU A 15 4.80 34.89 -18.51
CA LEU A 15 4.47 34.49 -17.15
C LEU A 15 4.52 32.98 -17.06
N ALA A 16 5.65 32.41 -16.60
CA ALA A 16 5.77 30.99 -16.31
C ALA A 16 4.92 30.66 -15.08
N ALA A 17 3.70 30.14 -15.30
CA ALA A 17 2.89 29.58 -14.23
C ALA A 17 3.55 28.28 -13.73
N SER A 18 4.19 28.35 -12.58
CA SER A 18 4.72 27.17 -11.88
C SER A 18 3.56 26.33 -11.34
N PHE A 19 3.15 25.30 -12.07
CA PHE A 19 2.25 24.28 -11.54
C PHE A 19 3.02 23.42 -10.52
N ASN A 20 2.75 23.63 -9.24
CA ASN A 20 3.19 22.68 -8.22
C ASN A 20 2.38 21.40 -8.37
N ILE A 21 2.95 20.40 -9.05
CA ILE A 21 2.38 19.06 -9.13
C ILE A 21 2.67 18.40 -7.81
N TYR A 22 1.69 18.37 -6.89
CA TYR A 22 1.74 17.53 -5.71
C TYR A 22 1.57 16.08 -6.16
N ALA A 23 2.68 15.38 -6.41
CA ALA A 23 2.69 13.99 -6.86
C ALA A 23 2.32 12.96 -5.77
N HIS A 24 1.97 13.41 -4.56
CA HIS A 24 1.54 12.56 -3.46
C HIS A 24 0.02 12.62 -3.30
N GLY A 25 -0.71 12.06 -4.28
CA GLY A 25 -2.13 11.78 -4.09
C GLY A 25 -2.29 10.71 -3.01
N ALA A 26 -3.20 10.94 -2.06
CA ALA A 26 -3.62 9.88 -1.13
C ALA A 26 -4.11 8.69 -1.96
N VAL A 27 -3.50 7.51 -1.75
CA VAL A 27 -3.92 6.28 -2.43
C VAL A 27 -5.10 5.75 -1.66
N THR A 28 -6.25 5.72 -2.32
CA THR A 28 -7.40 4.99 -1.78
C THR A 28 -7.20 3.50 -2.04
N PRO A 29 -7.16 2.66 -0.99
CA PRO A 29 -7.08 1.22 -1.16
C PRO A 29 -8.21 0.68 -2.02
N GLN A 30 -7.92 -0.34 -2.80
CA GLN A 30 -8.87 -1.00 -3.69
C GLN A 30 -9.49 -2.20 -2.99
N SER A 31 -10.82 -2.31 -3.01
CA SER A 31 -11.52 -3.48 -2.49
C SER A 31 -11.12 -4.74 -3.24
N ILE A 32 -11.10 -5.86 -2.51
CA ILE A 32 -10.72 -7.19 -3.01
C ILE A 32 -11.93 -8.10 -2.85
N ASP A 33 -12.21 -8.89 -3.89
CA ASP A 33 -13.20 -9.96 -3.79
C ASP A 33 -12.62 -11.12 -2.98
N THR A 34 -13.26 -11.43 -1.87
CA THR A 34 -12.88 -12.50 -0.94
C THR A 34 -13.97 -13.55 -0.78
N SER A 35 -14.95 -13.59 -1.71
CA SER A 35 -16.09 -14.51 -1.64
C SER A 35 -15.70 -15.98 -1.69
N GLU A 36 -14.57 -16.30 -2.32
CA GLU A 36 -14.02 -17.67 -2.42
C GLU A 36 -13.14 -18.08 -1.22
N LEU A 37 -12.88 -17.15 -0.27
CA LEU A 37 -12.10 -17.44 0.92
C LEU A 37 -12.98 -17.90 2.08
N PRO A 38 -12.45 -18.70 3.03
CA PRO A 38 -13.14 -18.95 4.28
C PRO A 38 -13.49 -17.63 4.98
N GLN A 39 -14.76 -17.42 5.28
CA GLN A 39 -15.24 -16.16 5.87
C GLN A 39 -14.91 -16.12 7.37
N LEU A 40 -14.40 -14.98 7.83
CA LEU A 40 -13.87 -14.81 9.19
C LEU A 40 -14.84 -14.06 10.13
N GLY A 41 -15.86 -13.42 9.57
CA GLY A 41 -16.81 -12.64 10.35
C GLY A 41 -16.37 -11.19 10.57
N GLU A 42 -17.09 -10.49 11.47
CA GLU A 42 -16.88 -9.04 11.67
C GLU A 42 -15.86 -8.72 12.78
N GLU A 43 -15.69 -9.62 13.75
CA GLU A 43 -14.75 -9.44 14.85
C GLU A 43 -13.33 -9.74 14.37
N TRP A 44 -12.40 -8.82 14.70
CA TRP A 44 -10.99 -8.99 14.32
C TRP A 44 -10.38 -10.22 15.01
N ILE A 45 -9.67 -11.03 14.23
CA ILE A 45 -8.93 -12.19 14.70
C ILE A 45 -7.46 -11.80 14.84
N ASP A 46 -6.84 -12.05 16.01
CA ASP A 46 -5.50 -11.57 16.34
C ASP A 46 -4.36 -12.40 15.75
N GLU A 47 -4.62 -13.66 15.40
CA GLU A 47 -3.65 -14.55 14.76
C GLU A 47 -4.10 -14.88 13.33
N ASN A 48 -3.15 -15.11 12.42
CA ASN A 48 -3.44 -15.47 11.03
C ASN A 48 -4.28 -16.76 10.95
N PRO A 49 -5.60 -16.67 10.68
CA PRO A 49 -6.47 -17.84 10.69
C PRO A 49 -6.22 -18.78 9.51
N TYR A 50 -5.53 -18.29 8.47
CA TYR A 50 -5.27 -19.05 7.24
C TYR A 50 -3.93 -19.80 7.25
N ARG A 51 -3.10 -19.63 8.27
CA ARG A 51 -1.76 -20.23 8.34
C ARG A 51 -1.76 -21.75 8.22
N ASN A 52 -2.80 -22.41 8.74
CA ASN A 52 -2.90 -23.87 8.74
C ASN A 52 -3.78 -24.43 7.61
N GLU A 53 -4.24 -23.59 6.70
CA GLU A 53 -4.98 -24.05 5.52
C GLU A 53 -4.09 -24.83 4.57
N THR A 54 -4.70 -25.71 3.77
CA THR A 54 -3.98 -26.61 2.86
C THR A 54 -4.71 -26.78 1.52
N GLY A 55 -4.03 -27.38 0.57
CA GLY A 55 -4.64 -27.75 -0.72
C GLY A 55 -5.10 -26.54 -1.53
N GLU A 56 -6.25 -26.67 -2.19
CA GLU A 56 -6.80 -25.64 -3.07
C GLU A 56 -7.22 -24.37 -2.28
N THR A 57 -7.70 -24.54 -1.04
CA THR A 57 -8.05 -23.41 -0.17
C THR A 57 -6.83 -22.53 0.10
N LEU A 58 -5.71 -23.10 0.51
CA LEU A 58 -4.48 -22.34 0.72
C LEU A 58 -3.99 -21.67 -0.56
N LYS A 59 -4.07 -22.35 -1.69
CA LYS A 59 -3.69 -21.78 -2.99
C LYS A 59 -4.53 -20.54 -3.31
N ASN A 60 -5.85 -20.61 -3.17
CA ASN A 60 -6.75 -19.48 -3.41
C ASN A 60 -6.45 -18.31 -2.44
N ILE A 61 -6.14 -18.59 -1.17
CA ILE A 61 -5.76 -17.58 -0.20
C ILE A 61 -4.48 -16.87 -0.63
N ILE A 62 -3.44 -17.63 -1.02
CA ILE A 62 -2.16 -17.07 -1.47
C ILE A 62 -2.33 -16.23 -2.75
N GLU A 63 -3.09 -16.70 -3.73
CA GLU A 63 -3.34 -15.98 -4.98
C GLU A 63 -4.12 -14.68 -4.73
N THR A 64 -5.15 -14.73 -3.88
CA THR A 64 -5.90 -13.54 -3.45
C THR A 64 -4.99 -12.57 -2.69
N GLY A 65 -4.18 -13.06 -1.76
CA GLY A 65 -3.22 -12.28 -0.99
C GLY A 65 -2.17 -11.58 -1.86
N ALA A 66 -1.61 -12.29 -2.84
CA ALA A 66 -0.67 -11.72 -3.81
C ALA A 66 -1.32 -10.59 -4.63
N SER A 67 -2.55 -10.82 -5.10
CA SER A 67 -3.32 -9.82 -5.86
C SER A 67 -3.66 -8.60 -5.00
N ALA A 68 -4.14 -8.83 -3.79
CA ALA A 68 -4.48 -7.78 -2.82
C ALA A 68 -3.25 -6.94 -2.44
N TYR A 69 -2.11 -7.59 -2.19
CA TYR A 69 -0.84 -6.95 -1.91
C TYR A 69 -0.39 -6.04 -3.07
N ASN A 70 -0.38 -6.56 -4.27
CA ASN A 70 0.06 -5.80 -5.45
C ASN A 70 -0.79 -4.56 -5.69
N GLN A 71 -2.09 -4.62 -5.43
CA GLN A 71 -3.00 -3.50 -5.61
C GLN A 71 -2.91 -2.45 -4.50
N ASN A 72 -2.60 -2.86 -3.25
CA ASN A 72 -2.77 -2.01 -2.08
C ASN A 72 -1.47 -1.70 -1.31
N CYS A 73 -0.46 -2.56 -1.38
CA CYS A 73 0.73 -2.51 -0.54
C CYS A 73 2.02 -2.24 -1.34
N ALA A 74 2.13 -2.84 -2.53
CA ALA A 74 3.36 -2.85 -3.33
C ALA A 74 3.87 -1.46 -3.70
N ARG A 75 2.99 -0.47 -3.82
CA ARG A 75 3.39 0.91 -4.14
C ARG A 75 4.36 1.50 -3.11
N CYS A 76 4.22 1.13 -1.83
CA CYS A 76 5.08 1.62 -0.76
C CYS A 76 6.08 0.55 -0.28
N HIS A 77 5.62 -0.71 -0.18
CA HIS A 77 6.43 -1.81 0.33
C HIS A 77 7.24 -2.54 -0.74
N GLY A 78 7.07 -2.16 -2.01
CA GLY A 78 7.76 -2.76 -3.15
C GLY A 78 7.08 -4.03 -3.67
N LEU A 79 7.48 -4.45 -4.87
CA LEU A 79 6.99 -5.69 -5.46
C LEU A 79 7.54 -6.88 -4.66
N GLU A 80 6.74 -7.92 -4.53
CA GLU A 80 7.13 -9.15 -3.81
C GLU A 80 7.58 -8.93 -2.35
N GLY A 81 7.09 -7.87 -1.71
CA GLY A 81 7.47 -7.53 -0.34
C GLY A 81 8.84 -6.86 -0.20
N ILE A 82 9.61 -6.75 -1.29
CA ILE A 82 10.98 -6.24 -1.31
C ILE A 82 10.97 -4.71 -1.23
N SER A 83 11.42 -4.17 -0.11
CA SER A 83 11.40 -2.73 0.12
C SER A 83 12.26 -1.94 -0.87
N GLY A 84 11.67 -0.88 -1.44
CA GLY A 84 12.40 0.16 -2.17
C GLY A 84 12.90 1.31 -1.28
N GLY A 85 12.82 1.19 0.06
CA GLY A 85 13.29 2.19 1.03
C GLY A 85 12.22 3.19 1.49
N ILE A 86 11.00 3.18 0.93
CA ILE A 86 9.90 4.06 1.36
C ILE A 86 9.21 3.51 2.61
N ALA A 87 8.96 2.21 2.64
CA ALA A 87 8.32 1.48 3.72
C ALA A 87 9.16 0.23 4.07
N PRO A 88 8.93 -0.43 5.22
CA PRO A 88 9.66 -1.66 5.57
C PRO A 88 9.51 -2.77 4.55
N ASP A 89 10.53 -3.61 4.46
CA ASP A 89 10.49 -4.89 3.75
C ASP A 89 9.63 -5.87 4.55
N LEU A 90 8.57 -6.39 3.93
CA LEU A 90 7.58 -7.21 4.63
C LEU A 90 7.90 -8.71 4.61
N ARG A 91 8.94 -9.14 3.89
CA ARG A 91 9.39 -10.54 3.90
C ARG A 91 9.99 -10.97 5.24
N PHE A 92 10.40 -9.98 6.07
CA PHE A 92 10.91 -10.20 7.42
C PHE A 92 9.83 -10.21 8.50
N LEU A 93 8.55 -10.17 8.13
CA LEU A 93 7.48 -10.43 9.09
C LEU A 93 7.46 -11.91 9.44
N THR A 94 7.67 -12.21 10.72
CA THR A 94 7.70 -13.58 11.19
C THR A 94 6.33 -14.27 11.02
N PRO A 95 6.31 -15.59 10.70
CA PRO A 95 5.07 -16.37 10.56
C PRO A 95 4.60 -16.91 11.91
N ASP A 96 4.45 -16.03 12.90
CA ASP A 96 4.07 -16.32 14.27
C ASP A 96 3.16 -15.24 14.85
N PHE A 97 2.81 -15.39 16.13
CA PHE A 97 1.96 -14.43 16.83
C PHE A 97 2.54 -13.02 16.85
N ASP A 98 3.85 -12.86 17.06
CA ASP A 98 4.49 -11.53 17.13
C ASP A 98 4.40 -10.80 15.78
N GLY A 99 4.61 -11.53 14.68
CA GLY A 99 4.43 -11.01 13.33
C GLY A 99 2.98 -10.68 13.01
N ASP A 100 2.02 -11.46 13.52
CA ASP A 100 0.59 -11.22 13.34
C ASP A 100 0.12 -10.01 14.12
N GLU A 101 0.53 -9.87 15.39
CA GLU A 101 0.22 -8.71 16.23
C GLU A 101 0.74 -7.42 15.58
N TRP A 102 1.98 -7.44 15.12
CA TRP A 102 2.57 -6.27 14.44
C TRP A 102 1.83 -5.93 13.15
N PHE A 103 1.53 -6.92 12.32
CA PHE A 103 0.77 -6.75 11.08
C PHE A 103 -0.64 -6.21 11.37
N GLY A 104 -1.38 -6.87 12.27
CA GLY A 104 -2.72 -6.49 12.68
C GLY A 104 -2.78 -5.06 13.22
N TYR A 105 -1.82 -4.71 14.11
CA TYR A 105 -1.71 -3.35 14.61
C TYR A 105 -1.52 -2.32 13.49
N ARG A 106 -0.65 -2.60 12.50
CA ARG A 106 -0.36 -1.67 11.41
C ARG A 106 -1.52 -1.49 10.45
N VAL A 107 -2.19 -2.56 10.06
CA VAL A 107 -3.33 -2.46 9.13
C VAL A 107 -4.54 -1.78 9.76
N GLN A 108 -4.72 -1.90 11.08
CA GLN A 108 -5.81 -1.25 11.81
C GLN A 108 -5.52 0.22 12.13
N ASN A 109 -4.29 0.58 12.44
CA ASN A 109 -3.93 1.91 12.94
C ASN A 109 -3.19 2.77 11.91
N GLY A 110 -2.62 2.16 10.87
CA GLY A 110 -1.78 2.87 9.91
C GLY A 110 -0.49 3.42 10.53
N ALA A 111 0.08 4.45 9.91
CA ALA A 111 1.23 5.18 10.42
C ALA A 111 1.16 6.66 10.10
N VAL A 112 1.36 7.51 11.11
CA VAL A 112 1.41 8.97 10.98
C VAL A 112 2.76 9.47 11.50
N ARG A 113 3.43 10.35 10.77
CA ARG A 113 4.66 11.02 11.18
C ARG A 113 4.54 12.52 10.92
N ASN A 114 4.81 13.34 11.92
CA ASN A 114 4.74 14.80 11.81
C ASN A 114 3.43 15.32 11.19
N GLY A 115 2.29 14.69 11.52
CA GLY A 115 0.98 15.03 11.00
C GLY A 115 0.68 14.54 9.57
N ALA A 116 1.63 13.91 8.90
CA ALA A 116 1.43 13.29 7.58
C ALA A 116 1.12 11.80 7.70
N VAL A 117 0.11 11.33 6.96
CA VAL A 117 -0.22 9.91 6.87
C VAL A 117 0.78 9.22 5.94
N TYR A 118 1.58 8.31 6.49
CA TYR A 118 2.52 7.48 5.75
C TYR A 118 1.90 6.15 5.33
N MET A 119 1.08 5.56 6.18
CA MET A 119 0.30 4.38 5.88
C MET A 119 -1.15 4.64 6.32
N PRO A 120 -2.14 4.49 5.43
CA PRO A 120 -3.54 4.61 5.82
C PRO A 120 -3.97 3.42 6.67
N LYS A 121 -5.10 3.53 7.35
CA LYS A 121 -5.77 2.40 8.01
C LYS A 121 -6.38 1.52 6.93
N MET A 122 -5.88 0.32 6.78
CA MET A 122 -6.30 -0.57 5.70
C MET A 122 -7.66 -1.21 5.98
N THR A 123 -8.01 -1.41 7.25
CA THR A 123 -9.31 -1.96 7.66
C THR A 123 -10.52 -1.06 7.33
N GLU A 124 -10.30 0.19 6.96
CA GLU A 124 -11.37 1.06 6.47
C GLU A 124 -11.79 0.72 5.01
N HIS A 125 -10.99 -0.08 4.31
CA HIS A 125 -11.16 -0.35 2.87
C HIS A 125 -11.09 -1.83 2.49
N LEU A 126 -10.42 -2.65 3.30
CA LEU A 126 -10.21 -4.07 3.06
C LEU A 126 -10.84 -4.89 4.20
N SER A 127 -11.49 -5.99 3.83
CA SER A 127 -11.97 -6.96 4.81
C SER A 127 -10.82 -7.67 5.51
N GLN A 128 -11.08 -8.28 6.67
CA GLN A 128 -10.05 -9.04 7.35
C GLN A 128 -9.59 -10.28 6.55
N GLU A 129 -10.49 -10.86 5.73
CA GLU A 129 -10.13 -11.94 4.82
C GLU A 129 -9.06 -11.48 3.82
N ALA A 130 -9.22 -10.29 3.22
CA ALA A 130 -8.23 -9.73 2.31
C ALA A 130 -6.90 -9.44 3.02
N LEU A 131 -6.95 -8.90 4.23
CA LEU A 131 -5.76 -8.58 5.01
C LEU A 131 -5.02 -9.85 5.46
N TRP A 132 -5.72 -10.86 5.97
CA TRP A 132 -5.10 -12.12 6.36
C TRP A 132 -4.61 -12.94 5.17
N SER A 133 -5.25 -12.83 4.00
CA SER A 133 -4.71 -13.42 2.78
C SER A 133 -3.39 -12.77 2.35
N ILE A 134 -3.26 -11.44 2.51
CA ILE A 134 -1.98 -10.75 2.31
C ILE A 134 -0.90 -11.29 3.26
N LYS A 135 -1.23 -11.42 4.56
CA LYS A 135 -0.28 -11.96 5.56
C LYS A 135 0.15 -13.38 5.21
N THR A 136 -0.80 -14.24 4.80
CA THR A 136 -0.53 -15.62 4.39
C THR A 136 0.36 -15.67 3.14
N TRP A 137 0.13 -14.80 2.16
CA TRP A 137 1.01 -14.68 1.02
C TRP A 137 2.41 -14.22 1.42
N LEU A 138 2.54 -13.21 2.30
CA LEU A 138 3.83 -12.75 2.82
C LEU A 138 4.59 -13.88 3.53
N GLU A 139 3.92 -14.71 4.32
CA GLU A 139 4.51 -15.88 4.95
C GLU A 139 5.03 -16.90 3.92
N SER A 140 4.35 -17.04 2.77
CA SER A 140 4.79 -17.95 1.71
C SER A 140 6.06 -17.52 0.97
N ILE A 141 6.42 -16.23 1.08
CA ILE A 141 7.61 -15.63 0.47
C ILE A 141 8.58 -15.06 1.51
N SER A 142 8.38 -15.39 2.79
CA SER A 142 9.23 -14.89 3.89
C SER A 142 10.69 -15.31 3.70
N GLU A 143 11.59 -14.42 4.11
CA GLU A 143 13.02 -14.73 4.18
C GLU A 143 13.44 -14.97 5.63
N ASP A 144 14.22 -16.01 5.85
CA ASP A 144 14.81 -16.29 7.16
C ASP A 144 15.82 -15.19 7.52
N ILE A 145 15.74 -14.66 8.74
CA ILE A 145 16.69 -13.69 9.29
C ILE A 145 17.87 -14.43 9.92
#